data_276c46bae3b6d5a553e75cd2dd82e68f
#
_entry.id   276c46bae3b6d5a553e75cd2dd82e68f
#
_cell.length_a   1.000
_cell.length_b   1.000
_cell.length_c   1.000
_cell.angle_alpha   90.00
_cell.angle_beta   90.00
_cell.angle_gamma   90.00
#
_symmetry.space_group_name_H-M   'P 1'
#
loop_
_entity.id
_entity.type
_entity.pdbx_description
1 polymer ?
#
loop_
_entity_poly.entity_id
_entity_poly.type
_entity_poly.pdbx_seq_one_letter_code
_entity_poly.pdbx_strand_id
1 'polypeptide(L)'
;MQMRDSTYSRRSFLKTAAGLTAASLLPAGCSRESGQPTSPHVGSDENHEPAAYTLRIVMTPVELAPGRVVSMTAYNGQFPGPLLRLKEGKETTIDVHNDTNTPEQLHWHGQQIPSDVDGSAEEGTPFIPPHGMRRITFTPGPSGLRFYHTHNRAGANLGAGQYGGQVGPVYIEPSHDPGNHDQEIFLVLKEFEPSLSRGGDMAQDFLSPSRTDPELKERGESSMKASLAKGMPHGFEVGYASFTINGRILGHGEPIRVNHGQRVLIHVVNGSATEIRSLAMPGHTFRVVALDGNPVPNPKDVPVLWIGTAERVSAMVEMNHPGVWILGDLADDDRMHGMGIVVEYAGQKGIPQWVQPPHFRWDYSSFANAGRIAPTPDETLEMTFAKDNAAEAGFNRWTINGIAYPPSQMMMPPQHHLKRGQRYRIKMRNASDDIHPIHLHRHTFELTSYAGKPIAGLLKDVVMLGGYQEAEIDFVANNPGMTLFHCHQQLHMDFGFMTLFDYA
;
A
#
# COMPACT_ATOMS: atom_id res chain seq x y z
N MET A 1 36.88 -36.78 20.02
CA MET A 1 36.26 -36.12 21.17
C MET A 1 34.80 -35.96 20.86
N GLN A 2 33.96 -36.79 21.48
CA GLN A 2 32.54 -37.02 21.12
C GLN A 2 31.67 -35.87 21.63
N MET A 3 30.85 -35.32 20.76
CA MET A 3 29.73 -34.44 21.14
C MET A 3 28.53 -35.30 21.53
N ARG A 4 27.98 -35.03 22.70
CA ARG A 4 26.76 -35.69 23.24
C ARG A 4 25.54 -34.93 22.73
N ASP A 5 24.64 -35.65 22.03
CA ASP A 5 23.27 -35.26 21.78
C ASP A 5 22.48 -35.23 23.09
N SER A 6 21.75 -34.15 23.29
CA SER A 6 20.69 -34.09 24.32
C SER A 6 19.35 -33.84 23.66
N THR A 7 18.60 -34.91 23.46
CA THR A 7 17.21 -34.93 23.07
C THR A 7 16.32 -34.60 24.27
N TYR A 8 15.61 -33.45 24.21
CA TYR A 8 14.53 -33.16 25.15
C TYR A 8 13.19 -33.68 24.60
N SER A 9 12.62 -34.63 25.36
CA SER A 9 11.36 -35.30 25.07
C SER A 9 10.14 -34.47 25.52
N ARG A 10 9.11 -34.40 24.64
CA ARG A 10 7.84 -33.67 24.82
C ARG A 10 6.84 -34.28 25.84
N ARG A 11 7.30 -34.99 26.89
CA ARG A 11 6.42 -35.72 27.80
C ARG A 11 6.41 -35.28 29.27
N SER A 12 6.86 -34.09 29.62
CA SER A 12 6.99 -33.65 31.03
C SER A 12 6.14 -32.41 31.39
N PHE A 13 5.08 -32.06 30.67
CA PHE A 13 4.27 -30.87 31.00
C PHE A 13 2.80 -31.17 31.33
N LEU A 14 2.48 -32.35 31.84
CA LEU A 14 1.13 -32.69 32.29
C LEU A 14 1.17 -33.48 33.61
N LYS A 15 1.41 -32.79 34.73
CA LYS A 15 1.07 -33.26 36.09
C LYS A 15 1.37 -32.13 37.10
N THR A 16 0.38 -31.31 37.40
CA THR A 16 0.13 -30.70 38.72
C THR A 16 -1.06 -29.74 38.61
N ALA A 17 -2.26 -30.25 38.85
CA ALA A 17 -3.41 -29.51 39.32
C ALA A 17 -4.44 -30.50 39.86
N ALA A 18 -4.37 -30.81 41.14
CA ALA A 18 -5.47 -31.44 41.89
C ALA A 18 -5.45 -30.96 43.33
N GLY A 19 -6.55 -30.38 43.74
CA GLY A 19 -7.03 -30.45 45.11
C GLY A 19 -6.85 -29.21 45.99
N LEU A 20 -7.97 -28.50 46.19
CA LEU A 20 -8.38 -28.04 47.52
C LEU A 20 -9.83 -27.55 47.46
N THR A 21 -10.71 -28.43 47.88
CA THR A 21 -12.09 -28.15 48.34
C THR A 21 -12.05 -27.77 49.82
N ALA A 22 -12.73 -26.71 50.21
CA ALA A 22 -13.21 -26.56 51.59
C ALA A 22 -14.49 -25.73 51.60
N ALA A 23 -15.48 -26.25 52.32
CA ALA A 23 -16.87 -25.88 52.35
C ALA A 23 -17.22 -24.82 53.44
N SER A 24 -18.34 -24.16 53.15
CA SER A 24 -19.41 -23.73 54.04
C SER A 24 -19.15 -22.85 55.27
N LEU A 25 -19.91 -21.76 55.32
CA LEU A 25 -20.90 -21.47 56.39
C LEU A 25 -21.65 -20.16 56.10
N LEU A 26 -22.96 -20.23 55.95
CA LEU A 26 -23.91 -19.13 56.00
C LEU A 26 -24.21 -18.75 57.45
N PRO A 27 -24.62 -17.51 57.70
CA PRO A 27 -25.88 -17.33 58.39
C PRO A 27 -26.85 -16.39 57.68
N ALA A 28 -28.12 -16.64 57.97
CA ALA A 28 -29.30 -16.01 57.42
C ALA A 28 -29.62 -14.62 57.94
N GLY A 29 -30.32 -13.88 57.10
CA GLY A 29 -31.37 -12.96 57.54
C GLY A 29 -31.11 -11.48 57.43
N CYS A 30 -31.71 -10.84 56.41
CA CYS A 30 -32.67 -9.76 56.56
C CYS A 30 -33.18 -9.32 55.18
N SER A 31 -34.45 -9.43 55.01
CA SER A 31 -35.25 -8.92 53.92
C SER A 31 -35.18 -7.41 53.77
N ARG A 32 -34.89 -6.91 52.58
CA ARG A 32 -35.39 -5.61 52.08
C ARG A 32 -35.47 -5.58 50.56
N GLU A 33 -36.61 -5.20 50.16
CA GLU A 33 -37.18 -4.79 48.88
C GLU A 33 -36.30 -4.78 47.60
N SER A 34 -36.86 -5.45 46.63
CA SER A 34 -36.53 -5.51 45.22
C SER A 34 -36.51 -4.15 44.52
N GLY A 35 -35.35 -3.68 44.19
CA GLY A 35 -35.14 -2.78 43.07
C GLY A 35 -34.35 -3.55 42.01
N GLN A 36 -35.02 -4.09 40.97
CA GLN A 36 -34.36 -4.58 39.82
C GLN A 36 -33.58 -3.42 39.12
N PRO A 37 -32.30 -3.56 38.86
CA PRO A 37 -31.67 -2.67 37.90
C PRO A 37 -32.26 -3.05 36.53
N THR A 38 -33.02 -2.14 35.96
CA THR A 38 -33.41 -2.16 34.56
C THR A 38 -32.13 -2.21 33.74
N SER A 39 -31.92 -3.34 33.05
CA SER A 39 -30.96 -3.41 31.93
C SER A 39 -31.24 -2.26 31.00
N PRO A 40 -30.22 -1.54 30.52
CA PRO A 40 -30.45 -0.57 29.47
C PRO A 40 -31.05 -1.32 28.29
N HIS A 41 -32.28 -0.97 27.94
CA HIS A 41 -32.85 -1.35 26.65
C HIS A 41 -31.83 -0.95 25.58
N VAL A 42 -31.24 -1.95 24.96
CA VAL A 42 -30.66 -1.80 23.63
C VAL A 42 -31.83 -1.35 22.77
N GLY A 43 -31.81 -0.08 22.39
CA GLY A 43 -32.78 0.50 21.49
C GLY A 43 -32.80 -0.35 20.22
N SER A 44 -33.98 -0.89 19.97
CA SER A 44 -34.31 -1.58 18.73
C SER A 44 -34.23 -0.61 17.58
N ASP A 45 -33.48 -1.01 16.55
CA ASP A 45 -33.66 -0.65 15.13
C ASP A 45 -34.16 0.77 14.83
N GLU A 46 -33.26 1.74 14.89
CA GLU A 46 -33.37 2.83 13.94
C GLU A 46 -33.22 2.23 12.54
N ASN A 47 -34.16 2.52 11.63
CA ASN A 47 -34.14 2.18 10.21
C ASN A 47 -32.90 2.75 9.53
N HIS A 48 -31.73 2.15 9.77
CA HIS A 48 -30.53 2.46 8.98
C HIS A 48 -30.64 1.75 7.63
N GLU A 49 -30.57 2.49 6.57
CA GLU A 49 -30.47 1.89 5.24
C GLU A 49 -29.31 0.86 5.24
N PRO A 50 -29.49 -0.29 4.54
CA PRO A 50 -28.44 -1.29 4.50
C PRO A 50 -27.18 -0.69 3.87
N ALA A 51 -26.01 -1.05 4.41
CA ALA A 51 -24.75 -0.66 3.82
C ALA A 51 -24.60 -1.22 2.40
N ALA A 52 -23.98 -0.44 1.51
CA ALA A 52 -23.72 -0.87 0.14
C ALA A 52 -22.74 -2.07 0.10
N TYR A 53 -21.83 -2.12 1.05
CA TYR A 53 -20.86 -3.20 1.22
C TYR A 53 -20.65 -3.52 2.69
N THR A 54 -20.27 -4.77 2.95
CA THR A 54 -19.77 -5.23 4.26
C THR A 54 -18.39 -5.81 4.08
N LEU A 55 -17.43 -5.27 4.80
CA LEU A 55 -16.06 -5.79 4.89
C LEU A 55 -15.83 -6.41 6.27
N ARG A 56 -15.22 -7.58 6.31
CA ARG A 56 -14.83 -8.27 7.54
C ARG A 56 -13.33 -8.47 7.55
N ILE A 57 -12.66 -7.89 8.53
CA ILE A 57 -11.23 -8.09 8.77
C ILE A 57 -11.11 -9.37 9.60
N VAL A 58 -10.50 -10.40 9.02
CA VAL A 58 -10.48 -11.75 9.63
C VAL A 58 -9.19 -12.49 9.30
N MET A 59 -8.70 -13.29 10.24
CA MET A 59 -7.60 -14.21 9.99
C MET A 59 -8.03 -15.29 8.99
N THR A 60 -7.34 -15.38 7.87
CA THR A 60 -7.75 -16.19 6.71
C THR A 60 -6.59 -17.06 6.23
N PRO A 61 -6.80 -18.37 6.02
CA PRO A 61 -5.88 -19.19 5.25
C PRO A 61 -6.09 -18.90 3.74
N VAL A 62 -5.06 -18.46 3.06
CA VAL A 62 -5.06 -18.20 1.61
C VAL A 62 -4.13 -19.21 0.95
N GLU A 63 -4.67 -20.01 0.02
CA GLU A 63 -3.88 -20.94 -0.77
C GLU A 63 -3.29 -20.20 -1.98
N LEU A 64 -1.97 -20.03 -2.00
CA LEU A 64 -1.24 -19.36 -3.08
C LEU A 64 -0.98 -20.29 -4.27
N ALA A 65 -0.78 -21.58 -3.98
CA ALA A 65 -0.60 -22.69 -4.91
C ALA A 65 -1.06 -23.98 -4.22
N PRO A 66 -1.32 -25.10 -4.92
CA PRO A 66 -1.74 -26.35 -4.32
C PRO A 66 -0.83 -26.79 -3.15
N GLY A 67 -1.40 -26.83 -1.96
CA GLY A 67 -0.68 -27.17 -0.73
C GLY A 67 0.21 -26.07 -0.14
N ARG A 68 0.30 -24.89 -0.74
CA ARG A 68 0.99 -23.71 -0.18
C ARG A 68 -0.04 -22.72 0.36
N VAL A 69 -0.29 -22.82 1.66
CA VAL A 69 -1.29 -22.00 2.36
C VAL A 69 -0.59 -21.05 3.34
N VAL A 70 -0.91 -19.77 3.25
CA VAL A 70 -0.43 -18.73 4.16
C VAL A 70 -1.61 -18.21 4.98
N SER A 71 -1.48 -18.19 6.30
CA SER A 71 -2.48 -17.57 7.19
C SER A 71 -2.15 -16.12 7.41
N MET A 72 -3.10 -15.24 7.12
CA MET A 72 -2.93 -13.79 7.21
C MET A 72 -4.24 -13.10 7.57
N THR A 73 -4.16 -11.91 8.12
CA THR A 73 -5.34 -11.03 8.22
C THR A 73 -5.69 -10.53 6.81
N ALA A 74 -6.95 -10.71 6.41
CA ALA A 74 -7.45 -10.34 5.09
C ALA A 74 -8.91 -9.85 5.16
N TYR A 75 -9.47 -9.39 4.04
CA TYR A 75 -10.85 -8.94 3.97
C TYR A 75 -11.77 -10.04 3.43
N ASN A 76 -12.90 -10.27 4.10
CA ASN A 76 -13.97 -11.20 3.71
C ASN A 76 -13.46 -12.64 3.47
N GLY A 77 -12.43 -13.07 4.19
CA GLY A 77 -11.93 -14.43 4.09
C GLY A 77 -11.23 -14.76 2.76
N GLN A 78 -10.73 -13.76 2.05
CA GLN A 78 -10.06 -13.92 0.74
C GLN A 78 -8.92 -12.92 0.55
N PHE A 79 -8.05 -13.17 -0.41
CA PHE A 79 -7.09 -12.22 -0.94
C PHE A 79 -7.08 -12.27 -2.49
N PRO A 80 -7.11 -11.10 -3.17
CA PRO A 80 -7.36 -9.76 -2.63
C PRO A 80 -8.73 -9.65 -1.96
N GLY A 81 -8.93 -8.61 -1.16
CA GLY A 81 -10.25 -8.22 -0.68
C GLY A 81 -11.19 -7.92 -1.86
N PRO A 82 -12.52 -7.90 -1.64
CA PRO A 82 -13.50 -7.67 -2.70
C PRO A 82 -13.24 -6.39 -3.49
N LEU A 83 -13.43 -6.43 -4.81
CA LEU A 83 -13.50 -5.23 -5.63
C LEU A 83 -14.75 -4.44 -5.24
N LEU A 84 -14.56 -3.21 -4.77
CA LEU A 84 -15.67 -2.27 -4.52
C LEU A 84 -15.87 -1.38 -5.74
N ARG A 85 -17.07 -1.42 -6.34
CA ARG A 85 -17.45 -0.51 -7.40
C ARG A 85 -18.32 0.59 -6.81
N LEU A 86 -17.79 1.81 -6.78
CA LEU A 86 -18.44 2.99 -6.24
C LEU A 86 -18.77 3.97 -7.37
N LYS A 87 -19.65 4.91 -7.11
CA LYS A 87 -19.99 5.97 -8.08
C LYS A 87 -19.47 7.31 -7.58
N GLU A 88 -18.75 8.03 -8.42
CA GLU A 88 -18.23 9.35 -8.10
C GLU A 88 -19.36 10.30 -7.66
N GLY A 89 -19.15 10.98 -6.54
CA GLY A 89 -20.10 11.95 -6.00
C GLY A 89 -21.37 11.36 -5.38
N LYS A 90 -21.55 10.03 -5.37
CA LYS A 90 -22.69 9.38 -4.73
C LYS A 90 -22.30 8.85 -3.35
N GLU A 91 -22.90 9.43 -2.31
CA GLU A 91 -22.71 8.97 -0.94
C GLU A 91 -22.86 7.45 -0.82
N THR A 92 -21.95 6.83 -0.12
CA THR A 92 -21.87 5.37 0.04
C THR A 92 -21.58 5.04 1.50
N THR A 93 -22.30 4.04 2.02
CA THR A 93 -22.10 3.50 3.38
C THR A 93 -21.50 2.11 3.30
N ILE A 94 -20.48 1.86 4.09
CA ILE A 94 -19.76 0.58 4.18
C ILE A 94 -19.65 0.20 5.66
N ASP A 95 -20.06 -1.02 5.99
CA ASP A 95 -19.88 -1.61 7.32
C ASP A 95 -18.58 -2.39 7.36
N VAL A 96 -17.69 -2.03 8.28
CA VAL A 96 -16.41 -2.72 8.48
C VAL A 96 -16.40 -3.40 9.84
N HIS A 97 -16.38 -4.74 9.83
CA HIS A 97 -16.29 -5.57 11.03
C HIS A 97 -14.85 -6.00 11.26
N ASN A 98 -14.41 -5.91 12.49
CA ASN A 98 -13.12 -6.42 12.92
C ASN A 98 -13.34 -7.72 13.71
N ASP A 99 -13.09 -8.87 13.10
CA ASP A 99 -13.21 -10.17 13.73
C ASP A 99 -11.87 -10.66 14.34
N THR A 100 -10.87 -9.78 14.42
CA THR A 100 -9.55 -10.08 15.01
C THR A 100 -9.51 -9.74 16.50
N ASN A 101 -8.42 -10.12 17.17
CA ASN A 101 -8.16 -9.82 18.59
C ASN A 101 -7.39 -8.50 18.80
N THR A 102 -7.09 -7.77 17.73
CA THR A 102 -6.35 -6.50 17.76
C THR A 102 -7.17 -5.36 17.20
N PRO A 103 -6.95 -4.10 17.63
CA PRO A 103 -7.55 -2.95 16.96
C PRO A 103 -7.09 -2.90 15.50
N GLU A 104 -8.01 -2.57 14.59
CA GLU A 104 -7.75 -2.53 13.15
C GLU A 104 -8.09 -1.18 12.54
N GLN A 105 -7.51 -0.90 11.37
CA GLN A 105 -7.78 0.26 10.57
C GLN A 105 -8.03 -0.14 9.11
N LEU A 106 -8.80 0.68 8.41
CA LEU A 106 -9.01 0.55 6.98
C LEU A 106 -8.90 1.94 6.35
N HIS A 107 -7.81 2.16 5.63
CA HIS A 107 -7.55 3.40 4.90
C HIS A 107 -8.08 3.31 3.46
N TRP A 108 -8.74 4.40 3.03
CA TRP A 108 -9.32 4.57 1.70
C TRP A 108 -8.34 5.31 0.78
N HIS A 109 -7.32 4.61 0.34
CA HIS A 109 -6.19 5.19 -0.39
C HIS A 109 -6.61 5.91 -1.68
N GLY A 110 -6.14 7.15 -1.81
CA GLY A 110 -6.30 7.97 -3.01
C GLY A 110 -7.67 8.65 -3.14
N GLN A 111 -8.48 8.69 -2.08
CA GLN A 111 -9.77 9.37 -2.05
C GLN A 111 -9.70 10.70 -1.30
N GLN A 112 -10.51 11.67 -1.72
CA GLN A 112 -10.62 12.98 -1.08
C GLN A 112 -11.81 12.97 -0.11
N ILE A 113 -11.63 12.37 1.05
CA ILE A 113 -12.65 12.16 2.08
C ILE A 113 -12.26 12.81 3.41
N PRO A 114 -13.20 13.01 4.36
CA PRO A 114 -12.89 13.58 5.67
C PRO A 114 -11.90 12.73 6.48
N SER A 115 -11.08 13.39 7.33
CA SER A 115 -10.03 12.71 8.11
C SER A 115 -10.55 11.72 9.14
N ASP A 116 -11.76 11.93 9.65
CA ASP A 116 -12.40 11.05 10.62
C ASP A 116 -12.87 9.72 10.03
N VAL A 117 -12.90 9.59 8.71
CA VAL A 117 -13.25 8.35 7.97
C VAL A 117 -12.14 7.83 7.07
N ASP A 118 -11.05 8.56 6.94
CA ASP A 118 -9.93 8.21 6.03
C ASP A 118 -9.24 6.89 6.39
N GLY A 119 -9.20 6.54 7.67
CA GLY A 119 -8.69 5.23 8.12
C GLY A 119 -7.27 5.24 8.68
N SER A 120 -6.70 6.41 8.93
CA SER A 120 -5.42 6.58 9.62
C SER A 120 -5.63 7.16 11.03
N ALA A 121 -5.07 6.52 12.05
CA ALA A 121 -5.15 7.01 13.43
C ALA A 121 -4.37 8.32 13.60
N GLU A 122 -3.29 8.49 12.85
CA GLU A 122 -2.48 9.71 12.84
C GLU A 122 -3.30 10.94 12.43
N GLU A 123 -4.33 10.75 11.62
CA GLU A 123 -5.27 11.78 11.18
C GLU A 123 -6.50 11.93 12.08
N GLY A 124 -6.59 11.11 13.13
CA GLY A 124 -7.69 11.12 14.08
C GLY A 124 -8.83 10.15 13.76
N THR A 125 -8.70 9.30 12.75
CA THR A 125 -9.67 8.22 12.51
C THR A 125 -9.61 7.20 13.66
N PRO A 126 -10.73 6.90 14.35
CA PRO A 126 -10.73 5.91 15.42
C PRO A 126 -10.44 4.50 14.89
N PHE A 127 -9.73 3.71 15.69
CA PHE A 127 -9.58 2.27 15.44
C PHE A 127 -10.93 1.55 15.49
N ILE A 128 -11.05 0.48 14.71
CA ILE A 128 -12.12 -0.49 14.83
C ILE A 128 -11.71 -1.46 15.94
N PRO A 129 -12.40 -1.48 17.10
CA PRO A 129 -11.97 -2.30 18.22
C PRO A 129 -12.04 -3.79 17.90
N PRO A 130 -11.26 -4.63 18.62
CA PRO A 130 -11.39 -6.09 18.50
C PRO A 130 -12.85 -6.54 18.63
N HIS A 131 -13.30 -7.42 17.73
CA HIS A 131 -14.67 -7.92 17.65
C HIS A 131 -15.74 -6.82 17.54
N GLY A 132 -15.34 -5.63 17.10
CA GLY A 132 -16.21 -4.47 16.90
C GLY A 132 -16.57 -4.22 15.44
N MET A 133 -17.31 -3.15 15.22
CA MET A 133 -17.74 -2.72 13.90
C MET A 133 -17.72 -1.20 13.83
N ARG A 134 -17.45 -0.69 12.64
CA ARG A 134 -17.59 0.71 12.32
C ARG A 134 -18.39 0.88 11.03
N ARG A 135 -19.42 1.70 11.07
CA ARG A 135 -20.13 2.15 9.87
C ARG A 135 -19.44 3.40 9.35
N ILE A 136 -19.05 3.37 8.09
CA ILE A 136 -18.31 4.43 7.42
C ILE A 136 -19.16 4.93 6.26
N THR A 137 -19.47 6.24 6.27
CA THR A 137 -20.22 6.89 5.20
C THR A 137 -19.41 8.03 4.64
N PHE A 138 -19.22 8.05 3.34
CA PHE A 138 -18.49 9.09 2.62
C PHE A 138 -18.98 9.25 1.18
N THR A 139 -18.59 10.33 0.54
CA THR A 139 -18.82 10.57 -0.88
C THR A 139 -17.53 10.21 -1.65
N PRO A 140 -17.51 9.11 -2.43
CA PRO A 140 -16.32 8.68 -3.17
C PRO A 140 -15.88 9.71 -4.21
N GLY A 141 -14.58 9.89 -4.33
CA GLY A 141 -13.95 10.76 -5.32
C GLY A 141 -12.45 10.98 -5.03
N PRO A 142 -11.71 11.33 -6.09
CA PRO A 142 -12.08 11.36 -7.50
C PRO A 142 -12.24 9.97 -8.14
N SER A 143 -12.85 9.91 -9.34
CA SER A 143 -13.04 8.66 -10.09
C SER A 143 -11.73 7.96 -10.47
N GLY A 144 -11.84 6.70 -10.88
CA GLY A 144 -10.75 5.85 -11.32
C GLY A 144 -10.34 4.78 -10.29
N LEU A 145 -9.21 4.13 -10.55
CA LEU A 145 -8.71 3.05 -9.72
C LEU A 145 -8.14 3.58 -8.40
N ARG A 146 -8.72 3.17 -7.30
CA ARG A 146 -8.30 3.40 -5.92
C ARG A 146 -8.13 2.04 -5.25
N PHE A 147 -7.80 2.01 -3.98
CA PHE A 147 -7.79 0.77 -3.20
C PHE A 147 -8.00 1.05 -1.72
N TYR A 148 -8.25 0.01 -0.94
CA TYR A 148 -8.32 0.08 0.51
C TYR A 148 -7.31 -0.90 1.12
N HIS A 149 -6.71 -0.50 2.22
CA HIS A 149 -5.73 -1.32 2.92
C HIS A 149 -5.67 -0.97 4.41
N THR A 150 -4.97 -1.80 5.20
CA THR A 150 -4.69 -1.46 6.60
C THR A 150 -3.68 -0.32 6.69
N HIS A 151 -3.87 0.56 7.66
CA HIS A 151 -2.89 1.58 8.02
C HIS A 151 -2.24 1.30 9.37
N ASN A 152 -2.38 0.07 9.88
CA ASN A 152 -1.75 -0.36 11.12
C ASN A 152 -0.23 -0.35 11.00
N ARG A 153 0.42 0.23 12.00
CA ARG A 153 1.88 0.20 12.11
C ARG A 153 2.32 -1.17 12.59
N ALA A 154 3.22 -1.80 11.85
CA ALA A 154 3.74 -3.13 12.12
C ALA A 154 5.02 -3.11 12.95
N GLY A 155 5.85 -2.06 12.82
CA GLY A 155 7.18 -2.00 13.40
C GLY A 155 8.03 -3.20 12.97
N ALA A 156 8.56 -3.93 13.93
CA ALA A 156 9.33 -5.16 13.68
C ALA A 156 8.45 -6.43 13.50
N ASN A 157 7.13 -6.32 13.60
CA ASN A 157 6.22 -7.46 13.50
C ASN A 157 5.80 -7.71 12.05
N LEU A 158 6.52 -8.56 11.35
CA LEU A 158 6.21 -8.93 9.95
C LEU A 158 4.90 -9.72 9.77
N GLY A 159 4.18 -10.04 10.83
CA GLY A 159 2.83 -10.63 10.78
C GLY A 159 1.70 -9.61 10.83
N ALA A 160 1.99 -8.29 10.84
CA ALA A 160 1.01 -7.22 10.98
C ALA A 160 1.14 -6.18 9.86
N GLY A 161 0.27 -5.18 9.87
CA GLY A 161 0.27 -4.09 8.88
C GLY A 161 0.15 -4.61 7.44
N GLN A 162 0.79 -3.92 6.52
CA GLN A 162 0.74 -4.27 5.10
C GLN A 162 1.50 -5.55 4.73
N TYR A 163 2.21 -6.21 5.66
CA TYR A 163 2.79 -7.54 5.41
C TYR A 163 1.73 -8.63 5.32
N GLY A 164 0.51 -8.37 5.80
CA GLY A 164 -0.66 -9.25 5.67
C GLY A 164 -1.39 -9.09 4.34
N GLY A 165 -2.62 -9.65 4.28
CA GLY A 165 -3.49 -9.66 3.11
C GLY A 165 -4.57 -8.56 3.11
N GLN A 166 -4.44 -7.52 3.92
CA GLN A 166 -5.43 -6.46 4.03
C GLN A 166 -5.31 -5.42 2.91
N VAL A 167 -5.56 -5.85 1.68
CA VAL A 167 -5.57 -5.03 0.46
C VAL A 167 -6.75 -5.44 -0.42
N GLY A 168 -7.51 -4.45 -0.93
CA GLY A 168 -8.57 -4.69 -1.90
C GLY A 168 -8.75 -3.51 -2.86
N PRO A 169 -9.06 -3.75 -4.14
CA PRO A 169 -9.23 -2.71 -5.13
C PRO A 169 -10.57 -1.98 -4.96
N VAL A 170 -10.58 -0.68 -5.26
CA VAL A 170 -11.77 0.15 -5.40
C VAL A 170 -11.75 0.75 -6.80
N TYR A 171 -12.84 0.64 -7.51
CA TYR A 171 -13.05 1.36 -8.76
C TYR A 171 -14.19 2.35 -8.58
N ILE A 172 -13.87 3.64 -8.62
CA ILE A 172 -14.84 4.71 -8.57
C ILE A 172 -15.21 5.03 -10.01
N GLU A 173 -16.42 4.62 -10.39
CA GLU A 173 -16.95 4.80 -11.74
C GLU A 173 -17.08 6.29 -12.05
N PRO A 174 -16.47 6.77 -13.15
CA PRO A 174 -16.64 8.15 -13.56
C PRO A 174 -18.09 8.41 -14.01
N SER A 175 -18.52 9.66 -13.92
CA SER A 175 -19.86 10.08 -14.36
C SER A 175 -20.07 9.85 -15.87
N HIS A 176 -18.98 9.80 -16.65
CA HIS A 176 -18.97 9.52 -18.08
C HIS A 176 -17.90 8.47 -18.34
N ASP A 177 -18.31 7.25 -18.64
CA ASP A 177 -17.40 6.19 -19.03
C ASP A 177 -16.75 6.56 -20.39
N PRO A 178 -15.42 6.68 -20.45
CA PRO A 178 -14.73 6.92 -21.72
C PRO A 178 -14.92 5.78 -22.73
N GLY A 179 -15.45 4.61 -22.27
CA GLY A 179 -15.75 3.44 -23.08
C GLY A 179 -14.58 3.02 -23.97
N ASN A 180 -14.75 2.01 -24.80
CA ASN A 180 -13.80 1.65 -25.82
C ASN A 180 -12.80 0.52 -25.44
N HIS A 181 -13.18 -0.35 -24.51
CA HIS A 181 -12.52 -1.62 -24.26
C HIS A 181 -13.54 -2.78 -24.36
N ASP A 182 -13.04 -3.98 -24.68
CA ASP A 182 -13.88 -5.18 -24.80
C ASP A 182 -13.88 -5.98 -23.50
N GLN A 183 -12.85 -5.81 -22.68
CA GLN A 183 -12.69 -6.47 -21.39
C GLN A 183 -11.97 -5.56 -20.39
N GLU A 184 -12.38 -5.64 -19.12
CA GLU A 184 -11.73 -4.94 -18.00
C GLU A 184 -11.25 -5.97 -16.98
N ILE A 185 -10.02 -5.84 -16.50
CA ILE A 185 -9.42 -6.73 -15.50
C ILE A 185 -8.70 -5.95 -14.41
N PHE A 186 -8.77 -6.48 -13.18
CA PHE A 186 -8.13 -5.89 -12.01
C PHE A 186 -7.06 -6.85 -11.49
N LEU A 187 -5.84 -6.34 -11.34
CA LEU A 187 -4.69 -7.07 -10.84
C LEU A 187 -4.17 -6.41 -9.56
N VAL A 188 -4.04 -7.20 -8.50
CA VAL A 188 -3.40 -6.79 -7.25
C VAL A 188 -2.11 -7.57 -7.11
N LEU A 189 -0.99 -6.86 -7.11
CA LEU A 189 0.35 -7.41 -6.91
C LEU A 189 0.63 -7.46 -5.42
N LYS A 190 1.15 -8.58 -4.91
CA LYS A 190 1.44 -8.74 -3.49
C LYS A 190 2.45 -9.85 -3.25
N GLU A 191 3.32 -9.60 -2.31
CA GLU A 191 4.25 -10.58 -1.74
C GLU A 191 3.77 -11.11 -0.39
N PHE A 192 4.26 -12.30 -0.02
CA PHE A 192 3.95 -12.97 1.24
C PHE A 192 5.16 -13.69 1.83
N GLU A 193 5.02 -14.19 3.05
CA GLU A 193 6.05 -14.88 3.81
C GLU A 193 7.28 -13.98 4.02
N PRO A 194 7.11 -12.80 4.66
CA PRO A 194 8.17 -11.84 4.87
C PRO A 194 9.22 -12.36 5.85
N SER A 195 10.47 -11.94 5.65
CA SER A 195 11.60 -12.21 6.55
C SER A 195 12.55 -11.01 6.59
N LEU A 196 13.17 -10.77 7.74
CA LEU A 196 14.17 -9.71 7.83
C LEU A 196 15.46 -10.14 7.10
N SER A 197 15.95 -9.25 6.27
CA SER A 197 17.17 -9.39 5.48
C SER A 197 18.11 -8.22 5.76
N ARG A 198 19.41 -8.38 5.48
CA ARG A 198 20.39 -7.29 5.47
C ARG A 198 20.98 -7.06 4.08
N GLY A 199 20.40 -7.65 3.07
CA GLY A 199 20.76 -7.49 1.67
C GLY A 199 19.55 -7.07 0.89
N GLY A 200 19.70 -6.12 0.00
CA GLY A 200 18.63 -5.66 -0.85
C GLY A 200 18.85 -4.22 -1.28
N ASP A 201 19.79 -4.02 -2.22
CA ASP A 201 19.84 -2.75 -2.95
C ASP A 201 18.74 -2.80 -4.02
N MET A 202 17.79 -1.87 -3.97
CA MET A 202 16.84 -1.71 -5.07
C MET A 202 17.58 -1.20 -6.30
N ALA A 203 17.46 -1.93 -7.42
CA ALA A 203 17.96 -1.44 -8.69
C ALA A 203 17.25 -0.13 -9.05
N GLN A 204 18.02 0.95 -9.24
CA GLN A 204 17.47 2.29 -9.48
C GLN A 204 17.55 2.72 -10.94
N ASP A 205 18.15 1.92 -11.81
CA ASP A 205 18.39 2.26 -13.20
C ASP A 205 17.13 2.30 -14.07
N PHE A 206 15.99 1.84 -13.55
CA PHE A 206 14.71 1.90 -14.23
C PHE A 206 14.03 3.27 -14.12
N LEU A 207 14.34 4.09 -13.10
CA LEU A 207 13.80 5.43 -13.00
C LEU A 207 14.60 6.41 -13.89
N SER A 208 13.89 7.16 -14.71
CA SER A 208 14.45 8.23 -15.50
C SER A 208 14.07 9.59 -14.88
N PRO A 209 14.95 10.56 -14.99
CA PRO A 209 16.34 10.47 -15.32
C PRO A 209 17.16 10.18 -14.09
N SER A 210 18.18 9.40 -14.26
CA SER A 210 19.14 9.04 -13.23
C SER A 210 20.14 10.16 -12.88
N ARG A 211 19.77 11.43 -13.00
CA ARG A 211 20.67 12.50 -12.57
C ARG A 211 20.64 12.62 -11.06
N THR A 212 21.65 12.10 -10.44
CA THR A 212 21.91 12.22 -9.02
C THR A 212 22.30 13.67 -8.69
N ASP A 213 21.72 14.25 -7.64
CA ASP A 213 22.18 15.49 -7.05
C ASP A 213 23.47 15.22 -6.26
N PRO A 214 24.62 15.86 -6.63
CA PRO A 214 25.89 15.61 -5.95
C PRO A 214 25.89 15.99 -4.47
N GLU A 215 25.18 17.04 -4.07
CA GLU A 215 25.08 17.48 -2.67
C GLU A 215 24.29 16.48 -1.82
N LEU A 216 23.16 16.00 -2.35
CA LEU A 216 22.36 14.97 -1.68
C LEU A 216 23.13 13.66 -1.55
N LYS A 217 23.87 13.27 -2.58
CA LYS A 217 24.72 12.08 -2.57
C LYS A 217 25.83 12.19 -1.52
N GLU A 218 26.55 13.32 -1.48
CA GLU A 218 27.61 13.54 -0.50
C GLU A 218 27.06 13.48 0.93
N ARG A 219 25.89 14.06 1.18
CA ARG A 219 25.22 14.02 2.48
C ARG A 219 24.84 12.60 2.88
N GLY A 220 24.22 11.81 2.00
CA GLY A 220 23.82 10.43 2.28
C GLY A 220 25.03 9.52 2.47
N GLU A 221 26.05 9.61 1.61
CA GLU A 221 27.29 8.83 1.76
C GLU A 221 28.05 9.19 3.04
N SER A 222 28.04 10.44 3.47
CA SER A 222 28.66 10.86 4.73
C SER A 222 27.96 10.25 5.94
N SER A 223 26.61 10.20 5.92
CA SER A 223 25.80 9.54 6.94
C SER A 223 26.12 8.04 7.00
N MET A 224 26.17 7.38 5.86
CA MET A 224 26.51 5.93 5.78
C MET A 224 27.93 5.66 6.29
N LYS A 225 28.92 6.46 5.87
CA LYS A 225 30.31 6.34 6.35
C LYS A 225 30.42 6.51 7.86
N ALA A 226 29.68 7.46 8.43
CA ALA A 226 29.62 7.67 9.88
C ALA A 226 29.02 6.46 10.63
N SER A 227 28.02 5.84 10.04
CA SER A 227 27.39 4.62 10.57
C SER A 227 28.36 3.43 10.53
N LEU A 228 29.02 3.21 9.39
CA LEU A 228 30.02 2.15 9.23
C LEU A 228 31.23 2.32 10.17
N ALA A 229 31.69 3.55 10.39
CA ALA A 229 32.77 3.85 11.32
C ALA A 229 32.43 3.51 12.78
N LYS A 230 31.14 3.46 13.13
CA LYS A 230 30.64 3.01 14.43
C LYS A 230 30.42 1.49 14.48
N GLY A 231 30.77 0.75 13.44
CA GLY A 231 30.50 -0.69 13.31
C GLY A 231 29.05 -1.07 13.09
N MET A 232 28.22 -0.12 12.65
CA MET A 232 26.81 -0.36 12.34
C MET A 232 26.69 -0.78 10.87
N PRO A 233 26.23 -2.00 10.55
CA PRO A 233 25.94 -2.41 9.19
C PRO A 233 24.71 -1.65 8.64
N HIS A 234 24.38 -1.86 7.36
CA HIS A 234 23.07 -1.49 6.83
C HIS A 234 21.95 -2.04 7.72
N GLY A 235 20.85 -1.28 7.83
CA GLY A 235 19.70 -1.72 8.60
C GLY A 235 18.99 -2.92 7.97
N PHE A 236 18.02 -3.46 8.70
CA PHE A 236 17.18 -4.52 8.18
C PHE A 236 16.30 -4.00 7.04
N GLU A 237 16.16 -4.86 6.03
CA GLU A 237 15.19 -4.79 4.95
C GLU A 237 14.29 -6.01 5.02
N VAL A 238 13.23 -6.06 4.21
CA VAL A 238 12.28 -7.18 4.18
C VAL A 238 12.40 -7.91 2.85
N GLY A 239 12.72 -9.20 2.93
CA GLY A 239 12.65 -10.11 1.80
C GLY A 239 11.42 -11.01 1.90
N TYR A 240 11.01 -11.61 0.78
CA TYR A 240 9.78 -12.41 0.68
C TYR A 240 10.03 -13.73 -0.04
N ALA A 241 9.26 -14.76 0.31
CA ALA A 241 9.41 -16.08 -0.30
C ALA A 241 8.33 -16.40 -1.34
N SER A 242 7.27 -15.61 -1.42
CA SER A 242 6.17 -15.79 -2.38
C SER A 242 5.73 -14.46 -2.97
N PHE A 243 5.52 -14.47 -4.28
CA PHE A 243 4.97 -13.34 -5.02
C PHE A 243 3.71 -13.76 -5.76
N THR A 244 2.71 -12.89 -5.81
CA THR A 244 1.41 -13.26 -6.37
C THR A 244 0.79 -12.14 -7.20
N ILE A 245 -0.01 -12.52 -8.18
CA ILE A 245 -1.03 -11.68 -8.79
C ILE A 245 -2.39 -12.24 -8.39
N ASN A 246 -3.22 -11.40 -7.78
CA ASN A 246 -4.54 -11.78 -7.25
C ASN A 246 -4.49 -12.99 -6.30
N GLY A 247 -3.44 -13.09 -5.46
CA GLY A 247 -3.30 -14.13 -4.45
C GLY A 247 -2.91 -15.50 -5.00
N ARG A 248 -2.44 -15.57 -6.24
CA ARG A 248 -1.97 -16.82 -6.86
C ARG A 248 -0.55 -16.68 -7.39
N ILE A 249 0.25 -17.68 -7.13
CA ILE A 249 1.58 -17.86 -7.72
C ILE A 249 1.43 -18.19 -9.21
N LEU A 250 2.33 -17.70 -10.05
CA LEU A 250 2.36 -17.95 -11.50
C LEU A 250 2.14 -19.44 -11.82
N GLY A 251 1.20 -19.70 -12.73
CA GLY A 251 0.83 -21.05 -13.15
C GLY A 251 -0.20 -21.77 -12.26
N HIS A 252 -0.62 -21.16 -11.16
CA HIS A 252 -1.60 -21.74 -10.22
C HIS A 252 -2.92 -20.97 -10.10
N GLY A 253 -3.05 -19.85 -10.80
CA GLY A 253 -4.29 -19.09 -10.95
C GLY A 253 -5.01 -19.39 -12.25
N GLU A 254 -6.27 -18.93 -12.37
CA GLU A 254 -6.98 -18.94 -13.65
C GLU A 254 -6.27 -17.99 -14.63
N PRO A 255 -6.02 -18.41 -15.86
CA PRO A 255 -5.41 -17.56 -16.87
C PRO A 255 -6.38 -16.45 -17.30
N ILE A 256 -5.83 -15.33 -17.70
CA ILE A 256 -6.58 -14.28 -18.40
C ILE A 256 -6.83 -14.78 -19.83
N ARG A 257 -8.11 -14.97 -20.19
CA ARG A 257 -8.49 -15.43 -21.52
C ARG A 257 -8.87 -14.25 -22.39
N VAL A 258 -8.26 -14.18 -23.58
CA VAL A 258 -8.44 -13.07 -24.52
C VAL A 258 -8.66 -13.57 -25.95
N ASN A 259 -9.26 -12.73 -26.79
CA ASN A 259 -9.39 -12.97 -28.22
C ASN A 259 -8.40 -12.09 -29.01
N HIS A 260 -7.99 -12.56 -30.18
CA HIS A 260 -7.20 -11.74 -31.09
C HIS A 260 -7.96 -10.48 -31.51
N GLY A 261 -7.30 -9.32 -31.46
CA GLY A 261 -7.87 -8.01 -31.77
C GLY A 261 -8.66 -7.37 -30.63
N GLN A 262 -8.80 -8.06 -29.48
CA GLN A 262 -9.50 -7.54 -28.32
C GLN A 262 -8.70 -6.43 -27.65
N ARG A 263 -9.40 -5.40 -27.18
CA ARG A 263 -8.82 -4.31 -26.36
C ARG A 263 -9.13 -4.57 -24.89
N VAL A 264 -8.12 -4.82 -24.12
CA VAL A 264 -8.23 -5.15 -22.70
C VAL A 264 -7.73 -3.98 -21.87
N LEU A 265 -8.60 -3.42 -21.02
CA LEU A 265 -8.24 -2.43 -20.01
C LEU A 265 -7.75 -3.17 -18.75
N ILE A 266 -6.49 -3.01 -18.44
CA ILE A 266 -5.85 -3.63 -17.27
C ILE A 266 -5.68 -2.56 -16.19
N HIS A 267 -6.24 -2.82 -15.03
CA HIS A 267 -6.09 -2.04 -13.82
C HIS A 267 -5.14 -2.76 -12.86
N VAL A 268 -4.02 -2.15 -12.52
CA VAL A 268 -3.00 -2.74 -11.64
C VAL A 268 -2.87 -1.91 -10.37
N VAL A 269 -2.97 -2.57 -9.23
CA VAL A 269 -2.64 -2.03 -7.90
C VAL A 269 -1.36 -2.70 -7.42
N ASN A 270 -0.33 -1.95 -7.10
CA ASN A 270 0.78 -2.49 -6.33
C ASN A 270 0.43 -2.43 -4.83
N GLY A 271 -0.07 -3.54 -4.31
CA GLY A 271 -0.41 -3.71 -2.88
C GLY A 271 0.75 -4.24 -2.04
N SER A 272 1.97 -4.20 -2.54
CA SER A 272 3.18 -4.61 -1.83
C SER A 272 3.40 -3.78 -0.57
N ALA A 273 4.00 -4.38 0.46
CA ALA A 273 4.35 -3.67 1.68
C ALA A 273 5.64 -2.83 1.49
N THR A 274 6.61 -3.34 0.72
CA THR A 274 7.91 -2.67 0.53
C THR A 274 8.41 -2.69 -0.91
N GLU A 275 7.83 -3.50 -1.81
CA GLU A 275 8.43 -3.81 -3.10
C GLU A 275 7.90 -2.93 -4.24
N ILE A 276 8.81 -2.40 -5.04
CA ILE A 276 8.51 -1.80 -6.34
C ILE A 276 8.40 -2.93 -7.36
N ARG A 277 7.36 -2.92 -8.17
CA ARG A 277 7.05 -3.98 -9.11
C ARG A 277 7.17 -3.52 -10.55
N SER A 278 7.53 -4.47 -11.40
CA SER A 278 7.47 -4.30 -12.84
C SER A 278 6.50 -5.30 -13.45
N LEU A 279 5.86 -4.93 -14.56
CA LEU A 279 5.06 -5.86 -15.34
C LEU A 279 5.36 -5.69 -16.83
N ALA A 280 5.59 -6.81 -17.52
CA ALA A 280 5.71 -6.89 -18.95
C ALA A 280 4.96 -8.10 -19.49
N MET A 281 4.56 -8.04 -20.77
CA MET A 281 3.98 -9.16 -21.51
C MET A 281 4.62 -9.22 -22.89
N PRO A 282 5.34 -10.32 -23.21
CA PRO A 282 6.05 -10.43 -24.48
C PRO A 282 5.16 -10.18 -25.70
N GLY A 283 5.68 -9.41 -26.66
CA GLY A 283 4.95 -9.08 -27.90
C GLY A 283 3.84 -8.04 -27.76
N HIS A 284 3.62 -7.49 -26.54
CA HIS A 284 2.59 -6.50 -26.28
C HIS A 284 3.17 -5.22 -25.69
N THR A 285 2.42 -4.13 -25.80
CA THR A 285 2.69 -2.85 -25.17
C THR A 285 1.48 -2.41 -24.33
N PHE A 286 1.76 -1.61 -23.32
CA PHE A 286 0.77 -1.05 -22.42
C PHE A 286 0.58 0.43 -22.78
N ARG A 287 -0.58 0.78 -23.32
CA ARG A 287 -0.95 2.19 -23.47
C ARG A 287 -1.45 2.70 -22.12
N VAL A 288 -0.58 3.35 -21.37
CA VAL A 288 -0.94 3.93 -20.07
C VAL A 288 -1.95 5.04 -20.28
N VAL A 289 -3.12 4.90 -19.64
CA VAL A 289 -4.24 5.85 -19.75
C VAL A 289 -4.52 6.57 -18.44
N ALA A 290 -4.14 5.99 -17.31
CA ALA A 290 -4.26 6.63 -16.00
C ALA A 290 -3.14 6.19 -15.06
N LEU A 291 -2.70 7.11 -14.19
CA LEU A 291 -1.82 6.86 -13.05
C LEU A 291 -2.54 7.27 -11.77
N ASP A 292 -2.46 6.44 -10.73
CA ASP A 292 -3.17 6.59 -9.47
C ASP A 292 -4.67 6.91 -9.65
N GLY A 293 -5.28 6.27 -10.67
CA GLY A 293 -6.67 6.46 -11.04
C GLY A 293 -6.98 7.77 -11.76
N ASN A 294 -6.01 8.67 -11.92
CA ASN A 294 -6.20 9.94 -12.62
C ASN A 294 -5.78 9.80 -14.09
N PRO A 295 -6.61 10.23 -15.06
CA PRO A 295 -6.25 10.18 -16.47
C PRO A 295 -4.95 10.93 -16.75
N VAL A 296 -4.04 10.33 -17.52
CA VAL A 296 -2.81 11.01 -17.92
C VAL A 296 -3.07 11.97 -19.07
N PRO A 297 -2.47 13.18 -19.06
CA PRO A 297 -2.63 14.12 -20.16
C PRO A 297 -2.14 13.61 -21.52
N ASN A 298 -1.11 12.75 -21.49
CA ASN A 298 -0.48 12.20 -22.69
C ASN A 298 -0.41 10.66 -22.59
N PRO A 299 -1.47 9.93 -22.99
CA PRO A 299 -1.44 8.46 -23.02
C PRO A 299 -0.33 7.97 -23.92
N LYS A 300 0.49 7.04 -23.42
CA LYS A 300 1.70 6.57 -24.11
C LYS A 300 1.86 5.06 -24.00
N ASP A 301 2.36 4.47 -25.10
CA ASP A 301 2.69 3.06 -25.14
C ASP A 301 4.07 2.81 -24.51
N VAL A 302 4.13 1.85 -23.59
CA VAL A 302 5.34 1.44 -22.90
C VAL A 302 5.47 -0.09 -22.92
N PRO A 303 6.69 -0.65 -23.02
CA PRO A 303 6.88 -2.10 -22.99
C PRO A 303 6.80 -2.69 -21.58
N VAL A 304 6.98 -1.85 -20.55
CA VAL A 304 7.05 -2.25 -19.15
C VAL A 304 6.30 -1.22 -18.31
N LEU A 305 5.48 -1.68 -17.39
CA LEU A 305 4.94 -0.87 -16.30
C LEU A 305 5.88 -0.99 -15.10
N TRP A 306 6.30 0.14 -14.54
CA TRP A 306 6.97 0.22 -13.24
C TRP A 306 6.03 0.87 -12.23
N ILE A 307 5.85 0.22 -11.09
CA ILE A 307 4.77 0.56 -10.16
C ILE A 307 5.34 0.53 -8.74
N GLY A 308 5.49 1.70 -8.12
CA GLY A 308 5.88 1.82 -6.72
C GLY A 308 4.82 1.26 -5.77
N THR A 309 5.17 1.03 -4.50
CA THR A 309 4.18 0.63 -3.49
C THR A 309 3.04 1.65 -3.45
N ALA A 310 1.81 1.15 -3.49
CA ALA A 310 0.55 1.91 -3.57
C ALA A 310 0.29 2.67 -4.87
N GLU A 311 1.20 2.72 -5.82
CA GLU A 311 0.85 3.25 -7.13
C GLU A 311 -0.15 2.35 -7.84
N ARG A 312 -0.97 2.96 -8.67
CA ARG A 312 -1.93 2.28 -9.54
C ARG A 312 -1.71 2.72 -10.97
N VAL A 313 -1.80 1.76 -11.88
CA VAL A 313 -1.71 2.01 -13.31
C VAL A 313 -2.92 1.42 -14.00
N SER A 314 -3.57 2.21 -14.86
CA SER A 314 -4.54 1.70 -15.80
C SER A 314 -3.98 1.80 -17.21
N ALA A 315 -3.96 0.67 -17.92
CA ALA A 315 -3.39 0.58 -19.25
C ALA A 315 -4.27 -0.21 -20.21
N MET A 316 -4.41 0.29 -21.43
CA MET A 316 -5.03 -0.44 -22.53
C MET A 316 -3.98 -1.33 -23.20
N VAL A 317 -4.35 -2.59 -23.45
CA VAL A 317 -3.52 -3.54 -24.22
C VAL A 317 -4.33 -4.05 -25.40
N GLU A 318 -3.76 -3.93 -26.59
CA GLU A 318 -4.31 -4.55 -27.79
C GLU A 318 -3.81 -5.97 -27.92
N MET A 319 -4.71 -6.95 -27.91
CA MET A 319 -4.39 -8.37 -27.97
C MET A 319 -4.16 -8.77 -29.45
N ASN A 320 -3.02 -8.42 -30.00
CA ASN A 320 -2.68 -8.60 -31.41
C ASN A 320 -1.55 -9.60 -31.68
N HIS A 321 -1.06 -10.29 -30.63
CA HIS A 321 0.03 -11.26 -30.73
C HIS A 321 -0.42 -12.63 -30.15
N PRO A 322 -1.15 -13.47 -30.94
CA PRO A 322 -1.71 -14.73 -30.47
C PRO A 322 -0.66 -15.69 -29.90
N GLY A 323 -0.95 -16.31 -28.76
CA GLY A 323 -0.07 -17.24 -28.07
C GLY A 323 -0.55 -17.55 -26.64
N VAL A 324 0.31 -18.17 -25.86
CA VAL A 324 0.17 -18.33 -24.41
C VAL A 324 1.36 -17.62 -23.77
N TRP A 325 1.09 -16.55 -23.04
CA TRP A 325 2.10 -15.61 -22.55
C TRP A 325 2.11 -15.53 -21.04
N ILE A 326 3.25 -15.14 -20.49
CA ILE A 326 3.34 -14.68 -19.10
C ILE A 326 3.26 -13.15 -19.08
N LEU A 327 2.27 -12.61 -18.38
CA LEU A 327 2.28 -11.24 -17.89
C LEU A 327 2.93 -11.28 -16.51
N GLY A 328 4.14 -10.74 -16.35
CA GLY A 328 4.90 -10.92 -15.13
C GLY A 328 6.01 -9.90 -14.90
N ASP A 329 6.69 -10.04 -13.76
CA ASP A 329 7.80 -9.18 -13.36
C ASP A 329 9.04 -9.38 -14.25
N LEU A 330 9.86 -8.32 -14.40
CA LEU A 330 11.10 -8.38 -15.15
C LEU A 330 12.18 -9.21 -14.44
N ALA A 331 12.19 -9.18 -13.11
CA ALA A 331 13.13 -9.97 -12.33
C ALA A 331 12.81 -11.46 -12.47
N ASP A 332 13.77 -12.25 -12.96
CA ASP A 332 13.61 -13.68 -13.14
C ASP A 332 13.31 -14.38 -11.80
N ASP A 333 13.95 -13.94 -10.73
CA ASP A 333 13.78 -14.49 -9.39
C ASP A 333 12.35 -14.27 -8.87
N ASP A 334 11.84 -13.05 -8.94
CA ASP A 334 10.47 -12.72 -8.52
C ASP A 334 9.43 -13.49 -9.34
N ARG A 335 9.67 -13.63 -10.65
CA ARG A 335 8.80 -14.39 -11.54
C ARG A 335 8.85 -15.90 -11.25
N MET A 336 10.02 -16.46 -10.92
CA MET A 336 10.17 -17.85 -10.47
C MET A 336 9.50 -18.10 -9.11
N HIS A 337 9.48 -17.10 -8.23
CA HIS A 337 8.78 -17.16 -6.95
C HIS A 337 7.30 -16.77 -7.04
N GLY A 338 6.80 -16.45 -8.25
CA GLY A 338 5.36 -16.39 -8.50
C GLY A 338 4.80 -15.10 -9.06
N MET A 339 5.59 -14.02 -9.25
CA MET A 339 5.07 -12.75 -9.75
C MET A 339 4.76 -12.82 -11.25
N GLY A 340 3.57 -13.32 -11.55
CA GLY A 340 3.06 -13.38 -12.91
C GLY A 340 1.69 -14.06 -12.98
N ILE A 341 1.06 -13.91 -14.13
CA ILE A 341 -0.19 -14.56 -14.51
C ILE A 341 -0.14 -14.99 -15.97
N VAL A 342 -0.78 -16.11 -16.29
CA VAL A 342 -0.85 -16.61 -17.66
C VAL A 342 -1.92 -15.86 -18.44
N VAL A 343 -1.62 -15.48 -19.68
CA VAL A 343 -2.55 -14.90 -20.65
C VAL A 343 -2.68 -15.86 -21.82
N GLU A 344 -3.89 -16.38 -22.04
CA GLU A 344 -4.21 -17.35 -23.10
C GLU A 344 -5.08 -16.73 -24.18
N TYR A 345 -4.62 -16.76 -25.41
CA TYR A 345 -5.46 -16.42 -26.55
C TYR A 345 -6.38 -17.57 -26.92
N ALA A 346 -7.61 -17.25 -27.31
CA ALA A 346 -8.58 -18.23 -27.75
C ALA A 346 -8.02 -19.10 -28.88
N GLY A 347 -8.17 -20.42 -28.70
CA GLY A 347 -7.63 -21.42 -29.65
C GLY A 347 -6.13 -21.68 -29.54
N GLN A 348 -5.39 -20.94 -28.74
CA GLN A 348 -3.97 -21.20 -28.45
C GLN A 348 -3.83 -22.14 -27.26
N LYS A 349 -2.83 -23.01 -27.32
CA LYS A 349 -2.48 -23.95 -26.24
C LYS A 349 -0.98 -24.10 -26.19
N GLY A 350 -0.42 -24.41 -25.05
CA GLY A 350 1.00 -24.65 -24.89
C GLY A 350 1.56 -24.21 -23.55
N ILE A 351 2.88 -24.28 -23.46
CA ILE A 351 3.60 -23.77 -22.26
C ILE A 351 3.62 -22.24 -22.34
N PRO A 352 3.27 -21.54 -21.26
CA PRO A 352 3.37 -20.09 -21.22
C PRO A 352 4.79 -19.61 -21.52
N GLN A 353 4.91 -18.64 -22.41
CA GLN A 353 6.18 -18.14 -22.91
C GLN A 353 6.54 -16.80 -22.26
N TRP A 354 7.83 -16.63 -22.01
CA TRP A 354 8.43 -15.38 -21.57
C TRP A 354 9.60 -14.99 -22.46
N VAL A 355 9.66 -13.72 -22.82
CA VAL A 355 10.81 -13.12 -23.50
C VAL A 355 11.08 -11.79 -22.80
N GLN A 356 12.30 -11.60 -22.32
CA GLN A 356 12.70 -10.37 -21.66
C GLN A 356 12.53 -9.18 -22.61
N PRO A 357 11.75 -8.15 -22.24
CA PRO A 357 11.63 -6.96 -23.07
C PRO A 357 12.95 -6.16 -23.05
N PRO A 358 13.15 -5.25 -24.02
CA PRO A 358 14.25 -4.32 -23.99
C PRO A 358 14.25 -3.49 -22.70
N HIS A 359 15.44 -3.09 -22.24
CA HIS A 359 15.58 -2.19 -21.09
C HIS A 359 14.73 -0.92 -21.30
N PHE A 360 13.90 -0.60 -20.32
CA PHE A 360 12.99 0.56 -20.37
C PHE A 360 13.12 1.35 -19.08
N ARG A 361 13.22 2.66 -19.22
CA ARG A 361 13.24 3.60 -18.10
C ARG A 361 11.88 4.26 -17.94
N TRP A 362 11.37 4.21 -16.73
CA TRP A 362 10.12 4.86 -16.36
C TRP A 362 10.36 6.36 -16.15
N ASP A 363 9.62 7.19 -16.90
CA ASP A 363 9.71 8.65 -16.83
C ASP A 363 8.31 9.26 -16.77
N TYR A 364 7.91 9.74 -15.60
CA TYR A 364 6.62 10.40 -15.41
C TYR A 364 6.42 11.59 -16.36
N SER A 365 7.49 12.32 -16.73
CA SER A 365 7.39 13.45 -17.64
C SER A 365 6.82 13.09 -19.00
N SER A 366 6.94 11.82 -19.40
CA SER A 366 6.43 11.32 -20.68
C SER A 366 4.90 11.28 -20.76
N PHE A 367 4.22 11.25 -19.61
CA PHE A 367 2.76 11.22 -19.46
C PHE A 367 2.17 12.60 -19.21
N ALA A 368 2.99 13.61 -18.93
CA ALA A 368 2.58 14.99 -18.63
C ALA A 368 2.27 15.80 -19.89
N ASN A 369 1.71 16.98 -19.71
CA ASN A 369 1.49 17.95 -20.77
C ASN A 369 2.82 18.54 -21.26
N ALA A 370 3.11 18.38 -22.54
CA ALA A 370 4.29 18.98 -23.15
C ALA A 370 4.19 20.52 -23.18
N GLY A 371 5.25 21.19 -22.75
CA GLY A 371 5.38 22.64 -22.84
C GLY A 371 4.46 23.46 -21.90
N ARG A 372 3.77 22.82 -20.96
CA ARG A 372 3.03 23.53 -19.90
C ARG A 372 3.89 23.65 -18.65
N ILE A 373 3.73 24.76 -17.95
CA ILE A 373 4.35 25.02 -16.65
C ILE A 373 3.22 25.07 -15.62
N ALA A 374 3.44 24.43 -14.49
CA ALA A 374 2.49 24.46 -13.37
C ALA A 374 2.29 25.92 -12.87
N PRO A 375 1.12 26.26 -12.33
CA PRO A 375 0.88 27.55 -11.71
C PRO A 375 1.88 27.85 -10.59
N THR A 376 2.11 29.12 -10.30
CA THR A 376 2.91 29.53 -9.15
C THR A 376 2.17 29.14 -7.86
N PRO A 377 2.81 28.44 -6.90
CA PRO A 377 2.22 28.15 -5.61
C PRO A 377 2.11 29.41 -4.74
N ASP A 378 1.19 29.40 -3.79
CA ASP A 378 1.10 30.44 -2.76
C ASP A 378 2.21 30.30 -1.72
N GLU A 379 2.61 29.05 -1.42
CA GLU A 379 3.66 28.72 -0.46
C GLU A 379 4.45 27.49 -0.91
N THR A 380 5.73 27.44 -0.55
CA THR A 380 6.61 26.29 -0.83
C THR A 380 7.12 25.70 0.49
N LEU A 381 6.97 24.39 0.63
CA LEU A 381 7.48 23.58 1.73
C LEU A 381 8.67 22.76 1.25
N GLU A 382 9.84 22.92 1.87
CA GLU A 382 11.01 22.12 1.55
C GLU A 382 11.13 20.92 2.48
N MET A 383 11.27 19.72 1.90
CA MET A 383 11.38 18.48 2.64
C MET A 383 12.61 17.70 2.19
N THR A 384 13.54 17.48 3.11
CA THR A 384 14.70 16.63 2.88
C THR A 384 14.54 15.31 3.63
N PHE A 385 14.61 14.23 2.89
CA PHE A 385 14.52 12.86 3.41
C PHE A 385 15.92 12.32 3.69
N ALA A 386 16.12 11.73 4.86
CA ALA A 386 17.43 11.18 5.24
C ALA A 386 17.26 9.86 6.00
N LYS A 387 18.29 9.02 5.93
CA LYS A 387 18.34 7.70 6.54
C LYS A 387 19.50 7.63 7.55
N ASP A 388 19.20 7.20 8.78
CA ASP A 388 20.19 6.79 9.78
C ASP A 388 20.26 5.25 9.78
N ASN A 389 21.35 4.69 9.30
CA ASN A 389 21.50 3.25 9.15
C ASN A 389 21.56 2.52 10.50
N ALA A 390 20.81 1.43 10.64
CA ALA A 390 20.76 0.55 11.81
C ALA A 390 20.62 1.31 13.15
N ALA A 391 19.89 2.43 13.15
CA ALA A 391 19.80 3.36 14.27
C ALA A 391 19.00 2.83 15.45
N GLU A 392 18.02 1.94 15.21
CA GLU A 392 17.11 1.44 16.24
C GLU A 392 16.96 -0.09 16.14
N ALA A 393 17.53 -0.82 17.10
CA ALA A 393 17.48 -2.28 17.18
C ALA A 393 17.84 -3.01 15.86
N GLY A 394 18.67 -2.39 15.02
CA GLY A 394 19.10 -2.92 13.72
C GLY A 394 18.25 -2.43 12.54
N PHE A 395 17.20 -1.66 12.78
CA PHE A 395 16.41 -1.01 11.72
C PHE A 395 16.95 0.36 11.36
N ASN A 396 16.78 0.77 10.12
CA ASN A 396 17.02 2.14 9.69
C ASN A 396 16.00 3.07 10.35
N ARG A 397 16.42 4.30 10.64
CA ARG A 397 15.53 5.38 11.04
C ARG A 397 15.45 6.40 9.92
N TRP A 398 14.23 6.76 9.56
CA TRP A 398 13.93 7.70 8.50
C TRP A 398 13.50 9.05 9.06
N THR A 399 13.94 10.13 8.43
CA THR A 399 13.61 11.48 8.87
C THR A 399 13.13 12.36 7.72
N ILE A 400 12.20 13.24 8.02
CA ILE A 400 11.83 14.40 7.18
C ILE A 400 12.35 15.64 7.88
N ASN A 401 13.24 16.40 7.24
CA ASN A 401 13.90 17.57 7.82
C ASN A 401 14.58 17.29 9.17
N GLY A 402 15.15 16.09 9.32
CA GLY A 402 15.82 15.66 10.55
C GLY A 402 14.89 15.19 11.68
N ILE A 403 13.57 15.17 11.45
CA ILE A 403 12.58 14.71 12.42
C ILE A 403 12.07 13.32 11.99
N ALA A 404 12.19 12.34 12.88
CA ALA A 404 11.56 11.02 12.73
C ALA A 404 10.22 11.02 13.44
N TYR A 405 9.17 10.50 12.79
CA TYR A 405 7.91 10.25 13.47
C TYR A 405 8.11 9.15 14.53
N PRO A 406 7.58 9.30 15.76
CA PRO A 406 7.87 8.36 16.84
C PRO A 406 7.35 6.94 16.53
N PRO A 407 8.11 5.89 16.90
CA PRO A 407 7.75 4.50 16.60
C PRO A 407 6.54 3.98 17.39
N SER A 408 6.19 4.64 18.49
CA SER A 408 5.04 4.26 19.32
C SER A 408 3.74 4.91 18.84
N GLN A 409 2.60 4.51 19.40
CA GLN A 409 1.29 5.16 19.19
C GLN A 409 1.23 6.62 19.70
N MET A 410 2.36 7.21 20.03
CA MET A 410 2.44 8.63 20.37
C MET A 410 2.16 9.46 19.12
N MET A 411 1.11 10.25 19.19
CA MET A 411 0.79 11.22 18.16
C MET A 411 1.79 12.36 18.22
N MET A 412 2.38 12.70 17.07
CA MET A 412 3.10 13.97 16.95
C MET A 412 2.15 15.10 16.63
N PRO A 413 2.40 16.31 17.13
CA PRO A 413 1.69 17.49 16.64
C PRO A 413 2.01 17.70 15.16
N PRO A 414 1.08 18.32 14.40
CA PRO A 414 1.34 18.68 13.00
C PRO A 414 2.61 19.52 12.88
N GLN A 415 3.38 19.25 11.82
CA GLN A 415 4.63 19.96 11.54
C GLN A 415 4.40 21.15 10.60
N HIS A 416 3.27 21.15 9.90
CA HIS A 416 2.93 22.17 8.91
C HIS A 416 1.46 22.56 9.05
N HIS A 417 1.19 23.87 8.97
CA HIS A 417 -0.15 24.45 9.10
C HIS A 417 -0.60 25.02 7.76
N LEU A 418 -1.62 24.42 7.17
CA LEU A 418 -2.12 24.78 5.84
C LEU A 418 -3.24 25.82 5.96
N LYS A 419 -3.27 26.79 5.07
CA LYS A 419 -4.38 27.72 4.90
C LYS A 419 -5.32 27.22 3.82
N ARG A 420 -6.59 27.05 4.16
CA ARG A 420 -7.60 26.54 3.23
C ARG A 420 -7.65 27.37 1.94
N GLY A 421 -7.67 26.67 0.81
CA GLY A 421 -7.75 27.22 -0.53
C GLY A 421 -6.41 27.62 -1.15
N GLN A 422 -5.32 27.63 -0.39
CA GLN A 422 -3.99 27.93 -0.92
C GLN A 422 -3.40 26.72 -1.68
N ARG A 423 -2.59 27.01 -2.68
CA ARG A 423 -1.80 26.04 -3.44
C ARG A 423 -0.40 25.94 -2.80
N TYR A 424 -0.09 24.77 -2.31
CA TYR A 424 1.21 24.45 -1.72
C TYR A 424 2.06 23.66 -2.70
N ARG A 425 3.34 24.01 -2.79
CA ARG A 425 4.37 23.21 -3.44
C ARG A 425 5.20 22.50 -2.37
N ILE A 426 5.33 21.19 -2.47
CA ILE A 426 6.29 20.42 -1.68
C ILE A 426 7.50 20.12 -2.58
N LYS A 427 8.67 20.66 -2.21
CA LYS A 427 9.96 20.30 -2.82
C LYS A 427 10.55 19.15 -2.01
N MET A 428 10.62 17.99 -2.61
CA MET A 428 11.15 16.77 -2.00
C MET A 428 12.58 16.56 -2.48
N ARG A 429 13.50 16.36 -1.51
CA ARG A 429 14.93 16.10 -1.74
C ARG A 429 15.31 14.81 -1.02
N ASN A 430 15.63 13.77 -1.76
CA ASN A 430 16.01 12.47 -1.19
C ASN A 430 17.52 12.41 -0.98
N ALA A 431 17.97 12.44 0.28
CA ALA A 431 19.38 12.28 0.66
C ALA A 431 19.71 10.83 1.09
N SER A 432 18.96 9.84 0.59
CA SER A 432 19.26 8.43 0.74
C SER A 432 19.49 7.77 -0.63
N ASP A 433 20.03 6.56 -0.60
CA ASP A 433 20.23 5.71 -1.78
C ASP A 433 18.96 4.95 -2.20
N ASP A 434 17.92 4.93 -1.36
CA ASP A 434 16.68 4.20 -1.63
C ASP A 434 15.70 4.98 -2.48
N ILE A 435 14.79 4.26 -3.16
CA ILE A 435 13.63 4.83 -3.83
C ILE A 435 12.49 4.91 -2.83
N HIS A 436 11.80 6.03 -2.80
CA HIS A 436 10.67 6.25 -1.90
C HIS A 436 9.38 6.53 -2.70
N PRO A 437 8.39 5.64 -2.68
CA PRO A 437 7.02 5.96 -3.07
C PRO A 437 6.39 6.88 -2.02
N ILE A 438 6.27 8.16 -2.35
CA ILE A 438 5.79 9.20 -1.43
C ILE A 438 4.32 9.44 -1.66
N HIS A 439 3.53 9.35 -0.59
CA HIS A 439 2.08 9.50 -0.57
C HIS A 439 1.62 10.69 0.26
N LEU A 440 0.59 11.37 -0.26
CA LEU A 440 -0.16 12.41 0.44
C LEU A 440 -1.61 11.96 0.60
N HIS A 441 -2.04 11.76 1.83
CA HIS A 441 -3.41 11.38 2.14
C HIS A 441 -4.43 12.44 1.71
N ARG A 442 -5.62 11.99 1.36
CA ARG A 442 -6.82 12.81 1.20
C ARG A 442 -6.72 13.93 0.16
N HIS A 443 -5.65 14.00 -0.59
CA HIS A 443 -5.41 14.99 -1.64
C HIS A 443 -4.88 14.32 -2.91
N THR A 444 -5.25 14.86 -4.04
CA THR A 444 -4.57 14.62 -5.30
C THR A 444 -3.58 15.76 -5.52
N PHE A 445 -2.35 15.44 -5.85
CA PHE A 445 -1.34 16.43 -6.18
C PHE A 445 -1.02 16.41 -7.68
N GLU A 446 -0.55 17.54 -8.20
CA GLU A 446 0.05 17.68 -9.52
C GLU A 446 1.57 17.51 -9.38
N LEU A 447 2.17 16.62 -10.17
CA LEU A 447 3.63 16.54 -10.28
C LEU A 447 4.10 17.70 -11.14
N THR A 448 4.91 18.60 -10.57
CA THR A 448 5.30 19.87 -11.20
C THR A 448 6.76 19.94 -11.60
N SER A 449 7.61 19.11 -10.98
CA SER A 449 8.99 18.90 -11.39
C SER A 449 9.39 17.45 -11.09
N TYR A 450 10.09 16.84 -12.02
CA TYR A 450 10.65 15.52 -11.81
C TYR A 450 12.05 15.43 -12.39
N ALA A 451 13.00 15.04 -11.51
CA ALA A 451 14.42 14.92 -11.83
C ALA A 451 14.99 16.14 -12.55
N GLY A 452 14.68 17.34 -12.05
CA GLY A 452 15.16 18.61 -12.54
C GLY A 452 14.48 19.11 -13.82
N LYS A 453 13.39 18.46 -14.26
CA LYS A 453 12.59 18.91 -15.41
C LYS A 453 11.22 19.41 -14.95
N PRO A 454 10.81 20.63 -15.32
CA PRO A 454 9.45 21.09 -15.05
C PRO A 454 8.44 20.27 -15.90
N ILE A 455 7.35 19.88 -15.27
CA ILE A 455 6.24 19.18 -15.90
C ILE A 455 4.91 19.73 -15.39
N ALA A 456 3.80 19.41 -16.04
CA ALA A 456 2.48 19.87 -15.59
C ALA A 456 1.36 18.95 -16.04
N GLY A 457 0.23 19.01 -15.31
CA GLY A 457 -1.00 18.32 -15.64
C GLY A 457 -1.04 16.85 -15.26
N LEU A 458 0.03 16.29 -14.71
CA LEU A 458 0.05 14.90 -14.24
C LEU A 458 -0.42 14.85 -12.78
N LEU A 459 -1.62 14.31 -12.57
CA LEU A 459 -2.25 14.19 -11.26
C LEU A 459 -1.99 12.80 -10.68
N LYS A 460 -1.54 12.76 -9.42
CA LYS A 460 -1.22 11.53 -8.67
C LYS A 460 -1.54 11.70 -7.18
N ASP A 461 -1.40 10.63 -6.43
CA ASP A 461 -1.38 10.66 -4.96
C ASP A 461 -0.16 9.91 -4.39
N VAL A 462 0.58 9.17 -5.23
CA VAL A 462 1.88 8.56 -4.91
C VAL A 462 2.90 8.90 -6.00
N VAL A 463 4.15 9.16 -5.65
CA VAL A 463 5.23 9.34 -6.63
C VAL A 463 6.52 8.68 -6.16
N MET A 464 7.16 7.88 -7.02
CA MET A 464 8.49 7.33 -6.74
C MET A 464 9.55 8.43 -6.83
N LEU A 465 10.24 8.68 -5.74
CA LEU A 465 11.40 9.57 -5.69
C LEU A 465 12.68 8.73 -5.60
N GLY A 466 13.49 8.77 -6.63
CA GLY A 466 14.75 8.02 -6.72
C GLY A 466 15.80 8.46 -5.71
N GLY A 467 16.77 7.59 -5.46
CA GLY A 467 17.91 7.91 -4.59
C GLY A 467 18.69 9.13 -5.07
N TYR A 468 18.96 10.05 -4.15
CA TYR A 468 19.69 11.31 -4.42
C TYR A 468 19.04 12.19 -5.50
N GLN A 469 17.70 12.14 -5.60
CA GLN A 469 16.92 12.90 -6.59
C GLN A 469 15.98 13.90 -5.92
N GLU A 470 15.44 14.79 -6.75
CA GLU A 470 14.46 15.79 -6.36
C GLU A 470 13.17 15.64 -7.18
N ALA A 471 12.05 15.97 -6.56
CA ALA A 471 10.76 16.11 -7.22
C ALA A 471 9.95 17.24 -6.56
N GLU A 472 9.04 17.84 -7.31
CA GLU A 472 8.12 18.85 -6.78
C GLU A 472 6.69 18.42 -7.08
N ILE A 473 5.83 18.52 -6.06
CA ILE A 473 4.39 18.28 -6.18
C ILE A 473 3.63 19.49 -5.68
N ASP A 474 2.51 19.81 -6.34
CA ASP A 474 1.62 20.87 -5.92
C ASP A 474 0.25 20.28 -5.55
N PHE A 475 -0.33 20.75 -4.47
CA PHE A 475 -1.71 20.43 -4.10
C PHE A 475 -2.44 21.68 -3.60
N VAL A 476 -3.76 21.67 -3.69
CA VAL A 476 -4.61 22.71 -3.11
C VAL A 476 -5.12 22.23 -1.77
N ALA A 477 -4.93 23.02 -0.74
CA ALA A 477 -5.40 22.74 0.63
C ALA A 477 -6.92 22.93 0.71
N ASN A 478 -7.69 21.98 0.19
CA ASN A 478 -9.16 22.09 0.07
C ASN A 478 -9.93 21.02 0.88
N ASN A 479 -9.24 20.15 1.60
CA ASN A 479 -9.82 19.08 2.40
C ASN A 479 -9.39 19.20 3.87
N PRO A 480 -10.07 20.03 4.69
CA PRO A 480 -9.70 20.32 6.08
C PRO A 480 -9.62 19.07 6.96
N GLY A 481 -8.80 19.14 8.00
CA GLY A 481 -8.51 18.07 8.95
C GLY A 481 -7.05 17.66 8.86
N MET A 482 -6.63 16.78 9.75
CA MET A 482 -5.27 16.22 9.73
C MET A 482 -5.01 15.48 8.44
N THR A 483 -3.83 15.64 7.89
CA THR A 483 -3.42 15.02 6.63
C THR A 483 -2.02 14.42 6.78
N LEU A 484 -1.88 13.14 6.51
CA LEU A 484 -0.62 12.42 6.60
C LEU A 484 0.15 12.51 5.28
N PHE A 485 1.47 12.68 5.39
CA PHE A 485 2.41 12.58 4.29
C PHE A 485 3.51 11.61 4.70
N HIS A 486 3.76 10.58 3.89
CA HIS A 486 4.70 9.51 4.27
C HIS A 486 5.27 8.76 3.06
N CYS A 487 6.36 8.03 3.30
CA CYS A 487 6.79 6.98 2.37
C CYS A 487 5.84 5.78 2.51
N HIS A 488 5.38 5.22 1.38
CA HIS A 488 4.41 4.12 1.41
C HIS A 488 5.05 2.73 1.61
N GLN A 489 6.35 2.64 1.74
CA GLN A 489 6.98 1.40 2.20
C GLN A 489 6.72 1.25 3.69
N GLN A 490 6.07 0.14 4.10
CA GLN A 490 5.67 -0.11 5.49
C GLN A 490 6.84 0.04 6.47
N LEU A 491 8.01 -0.53 6.13
CA LEU A 491 9.19 -0.45 6.98
C LEU A 491 9.66 0.99 7.18
N HIS A 492 9.69 1.79 6.12
CA HIS A 492 10.13 3.18 6.19
C HIS A 492 9.15 4.03 7.00
N MET A 493 7.86 3.87 6.74
CA MET A 493 6.78 4.54 7.47
C MET A 493 6.87 4.24 8.97
N ASP A 494 7.00 2.96 9.35
CA ASP A 494 7.00 2.53 10.74
C ASP A 494 8.21 3.05 11.52
N PHE A 495 9.34 3.23 10.85
CA PHE A 495 10.58 3.72 11.45
C PHE A 495 10.86 5.20 11.15
N GLY A 496 9.81 6.01 11.03
CA GLY A 496 9.88 7.46 11.16
C GLY A 496 9.56 8.28 9.93
N PHE A 497 9.36 7.69 8.75
CA PHE A 497 9.18 8.43 7.50
C PHE A 497 7.74 8.94 7.30
N MET A 498 7.27 9.75 8.25
CA MET A 498 5.95 10.39 8.24
C MET A 498 6.02 11.82 8.76
N THR A 499 5.10 12.66 8.31
CA THR A 499 4.81 13.98 8.87
C THR A 499 3.33 14.31 8.73
N LEU A 500 2.84 15.23 9.54
CA LEU A 500 1.44 15.64 9.55
C LEU A 500 1.29 17.11 9.17
N PHE A 501 0.25 17.37 8.42
CA PHE A 501 -0.30 18.68 8.17
C PHE A 501 -1.61 18.85 8.93
N ASP A 502 -1.92 20.06 9.36
CA ASP A 502 -3.27 20.47 9.76
C ASP A 502 -3.70 21.73 9.02
N TYR A 503 -4.91 22.15 9.26
CA TYR A 503 -5.45 23.36 8.67
C TYR A 503 -5.64 24.42 9.76
N ALA A 504 -5.03 25.59 9.51
CA ALA A 504 -5.16 26.77 10.36
C ALA A 504 -6.47 27.51 10.10
#